data_6a3117470d8e5c4c28e33c67181c32ea
#
_entry.id   6a3117470d8e5c4c28e33c67181c32ea
#
_cell.length_a   1.000
_cell.length_b   1.000
_cell.length_c   1.000
_cell.angle_alpha   90.00
_cell.angle_beta   90.00
_cell.angle_gamma   90.00
#
_symmetry.space_group_name_H-M   'P 1'
#
loop_
_entity.id
_entity.type
_entity.pdbx_description
1 polymer ?
#
loop_
_entity_poly.entity_id
_entity_poly.type
_entity_poly.pdbx_seq_one_letter_code
_entity_poly.pdbx_strand_id
1 'polypeptide(L)'
;MNLKIPFNNSKLPVNYLLKNGSIIDPDKNTIEKKDVLIEGKIIKALKKNISVDEKKFKIIDCDNFFISPGIVDMRVNIGEPGFEHKETIKSACKAAASGGVTSMVCMPNTYPAIDQPAIIQSIQRKAREVSLSKVFCTGCITRGAEGNEICELQLMREFGALGFTDGNKSVSNARVMKRALNYAKSFDGLIIQHAEEPELSQGGMVNEGEFATRMGLTGICLLYTSPSPRDTEV
;
A
#
# COMPACT_ATOMS: atom_id res chain seq x y z
N MET A 1 -5.11 -0.90 19.30
CA MET A 1 -6.06 -1.18 18.20
C MET A 1 -5.65 -2.48 17.51
N ASN A 2 -6.41 -3.57 17.70
CA ASN A 2 -6.06 -4.86 17.07
C ASN A 2 -6.58 -4.86 15.63
N LEU A 3 -5.74 -4.46 14.69
CA LEU A 3 -5.96 -4.72 13.28
C LEU A 3 -6.06 -6.25 13.09
N LYS A 4 -7.23 -6.76 12.71
CA LYS A 4 -7.39 -8.15 12.30
C LYS A 4 -6.60 -8.37 11.02
N ILE A 5 -5.34 -8.82 11.18
CA ILE A 5 -4.48 -9.12 10.03
C ILE A 5 -5.11 -10.29 9.28
N PRO A 6 -5.52 -10.11 8.00
CA PRO A 6 -6.26 -11.12 7.23
C PRO A 6 -5.34 -12.23 6.68
N PHE A 7 -4.31 -12.63 7.44
CA PHE A 7 -3.31 -13.57 6.94
C PHE A 7 -3.36 -14.88 7.73
N ASN A 8 -3.90 -15.93 7.11
CA ASN A 8 -3.85 -17.29 7.64
C ASN A 8 -3.24 -18.21 6.58
N ASN A 9 -1.96 -18.54 6.75
CA ASN A 9 -1.30 -19.52 5.90
C ASN A 9 -1.29 -20.87 6.63
N SER A 10 -2.04 -21.84 6.13
CA SER A 10 -2.19 -23.18 6.73
C SER A 10 -0.96 -24.09 6.55
N LYS A 11 0.07 -23.65 5.82
CA LYS A 11 1.32 -24.38 5.74
C LYS A 11 2.14 -24.13 7.00
N LEU A 12 2.55 -25.23 7.65
CA LEU A 12 3.34 -25.19 8.87
C LEU A 12 4.54 -24.25 8.72
N PRO A 13 4.77 -23.38 9.70
CA PRO A 13 5.91 -22.48 9.67
C PRO A 13 7.19 -23.29 9.73
N VAL A 14 8.07 -23.06 8.77
CA VAL A 14 9.43 -23.58 8.82
C VAL A 14 10.24 -22.61 9.69
N ASN A 15 11.05 -23.15 10.61
CA ASN A 15 11.97 -22.35 11.38
C ASN A 15 13.21 -22.02 10.53
N TYR A 16 13.67 -20.79 10.59
CA TYR A 16 14.81 -20.30 9.83
C TYR A 16 15.86 -19.68 10.74
N LEU A 17 17.11 -19.91 10.40
CA LEU A 17 18.24 -19.12 10.89
C LEU A 17 18.91 -18.46 9.68
N LEU A 18 18.82 -17.12 9.61
CA LEU A 18 19.57 -16.32 8.65
C LEU A 18 20.88 -15.92 9.30
N LYS A 19 22.03 -16.43 8.79
CA LYS A 19 23.36 -16.21 9.36
C LYS A 19 24.13 -15.13 8.62
N ASN A 20 24.96 -14.40 9.34
CA ASN A 20 25.97 -13.49 8.81
C ASN A 20 25.44 -12.29 8.00
N GLY A 21 24.15 -12.03 8.01
CA GLY A 21 23.55 -10.96 7.19
C GLY A 21 23.78 -9.57 7.76
N SER A 22 23.84 -8.56 6.89
CA SER A 22 23.84 -7.14 7.25
C SER A 22 22.41 -6.68 7.45
N ILE A 23 21.96 -6.56 8.71
CA ILE A 23 20.58 -6.21 9.07
C ILE A 23 20.41 -4.69 8.94
N ILE A 24 19.43 -4.27 8.15
CA ILE A 24 19.00 -2.89 8.04
C ILE A 24 17.88 -2.66 9.04
N ASP A 25 18.09 -1.74 9.99
CA ASP A 25 17.10 -1.29 10.95
C ASP A 25 16.70 0.15 10.60
N PRO A 26 15.56 0.35 9.90
CA PRO A 26 15.13 1.67 9.48
C PRO A 26 14.76 2.60 10.66
N ASP A 27 14.27 2.04 11.76
CA ASP A 27 13.86 2.83 12.93
C ASP A 27 15.08 3.45 13.64
N LYS A 28 16.20 2.69 13.67
CA LYS A 28 17.45 3.17 14.27
C LYS A 28 18.42 3.77 13.27
N ASN A 29 18.10 3.69 11.98
CA ASN A 29 18.98 4.08 10.89
C ASN A 29 20.39 3.45 11.01
N THR A 30 20.43 2.13 11.30
CA THR A 30 21.68 1.40 11.49
C THR A 30 21.75 0.17 10.58
N ILE A 31 22.98 -0.21 10.24
CA ILE A 31 23.29 -1.48 9.55
C ILE A 31 24.27 -2.26 10.41
N GLU A 32 23.87 -3.44 10.84
CA GLU A 32 24.69 -4.26 11.72
C GLU A 32 24.75 -5.72 11.26
N LYS A 33 25.94 -6.33 11.28
CA LYS A 33 26.08 -7.76 10.96
C LYS A 33 25.64 -8.64 12.12
N LYS A 34 24.51 -9.34 11.96
CA LYS A 34 23.88 -10.21 12.98
C LYS A 34 23.16 -11.38 12.31
N ASP A 35 22.83 -12.38 13.13
CA ASP A 35 21.97 -13.50 12.74
C ASP A 35 20.51 -13.19 13.12
N VAL A 36 19.57 -13.71 12.33
CA VAL A 36 18.12 -13.60 12.59
C VAL A 36 17.56 -15.00 12.83
N LEU A 37 17.05 -15.24 14.02
CA LEU A 37 16.35 -16.47 14.35
C LEU A 37 14.84 -16.28 14.19
N ILE A 38 14.25 -17.09 13.33
CA ILE A 38 12.80 -17.07 13.05
C ILE A 38 12.21 -18.41 13.46
N GLU A 39 11.25 -18.36 14.38
CA GLU A 39 10.44 -19.51 14.78
C GLU A 39 8.99 -19.27 14.38
N GLY A 40 8.55 -20.06 13.43
CA GLY A 40 7.22 -19.87 12.90
C GLY A 40 7.04 -18.54 12.20
N LYS A 41 6.24 -17.65 12.80
CA LYS A 41 5.91 -16.31 12.28
C LYS A 41 6.58 -15.17 13.07
N ILE A 42 7.52 -15.49 13.95
CA ILE A 42 8.06 -14.52 14.91
C ILE A 42 9.59 -14.52 14.79
N ILE A 43 10.17 -13.32 14.76
CA ILE A 43 11.60 -13.11 14.95
C ILE A 43 11.88 -13.28 16.45
N LYS A 44 12.56 -14.37 16.81
CA LYS A 44 12.86 -14.70 18.21
C LYS A 44 14.11 -14.02 18.73
N ALA A 45 15.11 -13.85 17.88
CA ALA A 45 16.37 -13.24 18.29
C ALA A 45 17.07 -12.55 17.13
N LEU A 46 17.75 -11.44 17.45
CA LEU A 46 18.65 -10.68 16.59
C LEU A 46 19.97 -10.51 17.34
N LYS A 47 20.94 -11.39 17.12
CA LYS A 47 22.25 -11.35 17.79
C LYS A 47 23.32 -12.06 16.98
N LYS A 48 24.57 -11.85 17.31
CA LYS A 48 25.70 -12.55 16.66
C LYS A 48 25.80 -14.00 17.15
N ASN A 49 26.27 -14.90 16.28
CA ASN A 49 26.65 -16.28 16.59
C ASN A 49 25.50 -17.11 17.22
N ILE A 50 24.33 -17.12 16.57
CA ILE A 50 23.25 -18.01 17.00
C ILE A 50 23.57 -19.44 16.58
N SER A 51 23.51 -20.36 17.55
CA SER A 51 23.60 -21.80 17.31
C SER A 51 22.20 -22.42 17.46
N VAL A 52 21.83 -23.30 16.53
CA VAL A 52 20.56 -24.02 16.52
C VAL A 52 20.74 -25.47 16.11
N ASP A 53 19.78 -26.30 16.39
CA ASP A 53 19.68 -27.66 15.88
C ASP A 53 19.34 -27.67 14.39
N GLU A 54 20.27 -28.03 13.54
CA GLU A 54 20.12 -28.05 12.08
C GLU A 54 18.96 -28.94 11.60
N LYS A 55 18.55 -29.92 12.41
CA LYS A 55 17.41 -30.77 12.09
C LYS A 55 16.05 -30.03 12.21
N LYS A 56 16.02 -28.96 13.01
CA LYS A 56 14.81 -28.20 13.30
C LYS A 56 14.73 -26.87 12.54
N PHE A 57 15.85 -26.37 12.07
CA PHE A 57 15.97 -25.07 11.43
C PHE A 57 16.56 -25.19 10.04
N LYS A 58 15.98 -24.43 9.09
CA LYS A 58 16.61 -24.20 7.80
C LYS A 58 17.59 -23.05 7.93
N ILE A 59 18.88 -23.36 7.80
CA ILE A 59 19.95 -22.35 7.86
C ILE A 59 20.15 -21.77 6.46
N ILE A 60 20.17 -20.44 6.38
CA ILE A 60 20.47 -19.67 5.16
C ILE A 60 21.65 -18.77 5.49
N ASP A 61 22.75 -18.95 4.78
CA ASP A 61 23.90 -18.06 4.88
C ASP A 61 23.62 -16.80 4.07
N CYS A 62 23.63 -15.67 4.75
CA CYS A 62 23.38 -14.33 4.21
C CYS A 62 24.65 -13.48 4.22
N ASP A 63 25.84 -14.10 4.20
CA ASP A 63 27.09 -13.34 4.09
C ASP A 63 27.08 -12.52 2.80
N ASN A 64 27.46 -11.23 2.90
CA ASN A 64 27.38 -10.24 1.82
C ASN A 64 25.97 -9.88 1.33
N PHE A 65 24.91 -10.32 2.03
CA PHE A 65 23.55 -9.89 1.75
C PHE A 65 23.01 -8.95 2.83
N PHE A 66 22.12 -8.06 2.41
CA PHE A 66 21.33 -7.28 3.34
C PHE A 66 20.06 -8.02 3.74
N ILE A 67 19.69 -7.90 5.01
CA ILE A 67 18.42 -8.38 5.55
C ILE A 67 17.64 -7.15 6.00
N SER A 68 16.48 -6.90 5.39
CA SER A 68 15.61 -5.78 5.73
C SER A 68 14.21 -6.27 6.10
N PRO A 69 13.41 -5.45 6.78
CA PRO A 69 11.96 -5.65 6.81
C PRO A 69 11.41 -5.74 5.39
N GLY A 70 10.33 -6.49 5.22
CA GLY A 70 9.67 -6.57 3.91
C GLY A 70 9.10 -5.21 3.49
N ILE A 71 9.20 -4.91 2.21
CA ILE A 71 8.71 -3.65 1.63
C ILE A 71 7.19 -3.58 1.77
N VAL A 72 6.68 -2.39 2.10
CA VAL A 72 5.26 -2.06 2.10
C VAL A 72 4.97 -1.10 0.96
N ASP A 73 4.16 -1.53 0.01
CA ASP A 73 3.67 -0.66 -1.07
C ASP A 73 2.28 -0.12 -0.69
N MET A 74 2.21 1.18 -0.44
CA MET A 74 0.99 1.83 0.04
C MET A 74 0.04 2.30 -1.07
N ARG A 75 0.40 2.13 -2.36
CA ARG A 75 -0.42 2.60 -3.49
C ARG A 75 -0.35 1.66 -4.68
N VAL A 76 -1.13 0.58 -4.64
CA VAL A 76 -1.15 -0.42 -5.70
C VAL A 76 -2.51 -0.46 -6.41
N ASN A 77 -2.49 -0.39 -7.74
CA ASN A 77 -3.66 -0.59 -8.57
C ASN A 77 -3.75 -2.07 -8.96
N ILE A 78 -4.56 -2.85 -8.28
CA ILE A 78 -4.72 -4.30 -8.55
C ILE A 78 -5.83 -4.50 -9.56
N GLY A 79 -6.53 -3.71 -10.14
CA GLY A 79 -7.54 -3.95 -11.18
C GLY A 79 -8.65 -4.96 -10.86
N GLU A 80 -8.52 -5.81 -9.88
CA GLU A 80 -9.53 -6.77 -9.44
C GLU A 80 -10.26 -6.26 -8.19
N PRO A 81 -11.63 -6.18 -8.22
CA PRO A 81 -12.55 -6.62 -9.27
C PRO A 81 -12.65 -5.68 -10.48
N GLY A 82 -13.03 -6.22 -11.64
CA GLY A 82 -13.54 -5.53 -12.82
C GLY A 82 -12.53 -5.25 -13.92
N PHE A 83 -11.24 -5.25 -13.63
CA PHE A 83 -10.16 -5.05 -14.62
C PHE A 83 -9.14 -6.20 -14.59
N GLU A 84 -9.61 -7.42 -14.39
CA GLU A 84 -8.79 -8.63 -14.27
C GLU A 84 -7.91 -8.88 -15.49
N HIS A 85 -8.29 -8.34 -16.64
CA HIS A 85 -7.49 -8.39 -17.86
C HIS A 85 -6.20 -7.59 -17.78
N LYS A 86 -6.12 -6.60 -16.87
CA LYS A 86 -4.91 -5.79 -16.61
C LYS A 86 -4.07 -6.44 -15.52
N GLU A 87 -4.70 -6.75 -14.38
CA GLU A 87 -4.03 -7.30 -13.20
C GLU A 87 -5.03 -8.02 -12.31
N THR A 88 -4.63 -9.16 -11.76
CA THR A 88 -5.39 -9.91 -10.76
C THR A 88 -4.71 -9.84 -9.40
N ILE A 89 -5.44 -10.10 -8.31
CA ILE A 89 -4.85 -10.21 -6.96
C ILE A 89 -3.74 -11.27 -6.95
N LYS A 90 -3.93 -12.37 -7.70
CA LYS A 90 -2.95 -13.45 -7.78
C LYS A 90 -1.66 -13.04 -8.48
N SER A 91 -1.74 -12.34 -9.62
CA SER A 91 -0.55 -11.88 -10.35
C SER A 91 0.15 -10.75 -9.60
N ALA A 92 -0.61 -9.80 -9.05
CA ALA A 92 -0.07 -8.73 -8.21
C ALA A 92 0.69 -9.28 -6.98
N CYS A 93 0.11 -10.25 -6.27
CA CYS A 93 0.80 -10.90 -5.14
C CYS A 93 2.08 -11.62 -5.55
N LYS A 94 2.11 -12.25 -6.74
CA LYS A 94 3.33 -12.89 -7.26
C LYS A 94 4.40 -11.87 -7.59
N ALA A 95 4.04 -10.79 -8.30
CA ALA A 95 4.93 -9.71 -8.64
C ALA A 95 5.51 -9.04 -7.38
N ALA A 96 4.63 -8.74 -6.41
CA ALA A 96 5.00 -8.17 -5.13
C ALA A 96 6.01 -9.07 -4.38
N ALA A 97 5.72 -10.36 -4.25
CA ALA A 97 6.62 -11.30 -3.59
C ALA A 97 7.98 -11.41 -4.29
N SER A 98 8.01 -11.37 -5.62
CA SER A 98 9.25 -11.38 -6.41
C SER A 98 10.10 -10.13 -6.18
N GLY A 99 9.48 -8.99 -5.92
CA GLY A 99 10.13 -7.71 -5.63
C GLY A 99 10.42 -7.49 -4.13
N GLY A 100 10.13 -8.48 -3.25
CA GLY A 100 10.32 -8.31 -1.80
C GLY A 100 9.23 -7.48 -1.12
N VAL A 101 8.12 -7.17 -1.81
CA VAL A 101 6.96 -6.48 -1.26
C VAL A 101 6.10 -7.49 -0.50
N THR A 102 6.03 -7.32 0.82
CA THR A 102 5.32 -8.23 1.71
C THR A 102 3.92 -7.77 2.06
N SER A 103 3.64 -6.49 1.85
CA SER A 103 2.34 -5.88 2.12
C SER A 103 2.00 -4.86 1.04
N MET A 104 0.78 -4.88 0.56
CA MET A 104 0.26 -3.94 -0.45
C MET A 104 -1.03 -3.32 0.04
N VAL A 105 -1.23 -2.03 -0.29
CA VAL A 105 -2.49 -1.33 -0.07
C VAL A 105 -3.15 -1.07 -1.43
N CYS A 106 -4.26 -1.75 -1.68
CA CYS A 106 -5.02 -1.63 -2.91
C CYS A 106 -5.78 -0.31 -2.94
N MET A 107 -5.63 0.41 -4.04
CA MET A 107 -6.40 1.62 -4.34
C MET A 107 -7.84 1.27 -4.73
N PRO A 108 -8.82 2.17 -4.50
CA PRO A 108 -10.24 1.85 -4.63
C PRO A 108 -10.78 1.95 -6.06
N ASN A 109 -9.93 2.28 -7.04
CA ASN A 109 -10.29 2.46 -8.45
C ASN A 109 -10.44 1.12 -9.19
N THR A 110 -11.32 0.28 -8.68
CA THR A 110 -11.78 -1.00 -9.26
C THR A 110 -13.17 -0.82 -9.88
N TYR A 111 -13.74 -1.87 -10.45
CA TYR A 111 -15.11 -1.88 -10.97
C TYR A 111 -15.86 -3.13 -10.49
N PRO A 112 -16.84 -2.99 -9.58
CA PRO A 112 -17.22 -1.73 -8.93
C PRO A 112 -16.10 -1.13 -8.08
N ALA A 113 -16.16 0.19 -7.84
CA ALA A 113 -15.24 0.87 -6.94
C ALA A 113 -15.35 0.34 -5.50
N ILE A 114 -14.29 0.42 -4.71
CA ILE A 114 -14.33 -0.06 -3.32
C ILE A 114 -15.06 0.97 -2.44
N ASP A 115 -16.37 1.05 -2.59
CA ASP A 115 -17.25 1.99 -1.89
C ASP A 115 -18.19 1.30 -0.88
N GLN A 116 -18.07 -0.03 -0.74
CA GLN A 116 -18.90 -0.85 0.13
C GLN A 116 -18.08 -1.92 0.86
N PRO A 117 -18.48 -2.30 2.09
CA PRO A 117 -17.81 -3.34 2.88
C PRO A 117 -17.69 -4.69 2.18
N ALA A 118 -18.70 -5.07 1.38
CA ALA A 118 -18.73 -6.35 0.68
C ALA A 118 -17.57 -6.51 -0.32
N ILE A 119 -17.17 -5.42 -0.97
CA ILE A 119 -16.05 -5.45 -1.93
C ILE A 119 -14.74 -5.65 -1.18
N ILE A 120 -14.54 -4.97 -0.05
CA ILE A 120 -13.37 -5.12 0.83
C ILE A 120 -13.23 -6.59 1.28
N GLN A 121 -14.34 -7.19 1.76
CA GLN A 121 -14.34 -8.59 2.18
C GLN A 121 -14.00 -9.55 1.03
N SER A 122 -14.52 -9.30 -0.17
CA SER A 122 -14.24 -10.12 -1.35
C SER A 122 -12.75 -10.09 -1.71
N ILE A 123 -12.14 -8.89 -1.76
CA ILE A 123 -10.71 -8.73 -2.02
C ILE A 123 -9.87 -9.44 -0.96
N GLN A 124 -10.19 -9.24 0.32
CA GLN A 124 -9.47 -9.87 1.43
C GLN A 124 -9.58 -11.41 1.42
N ARG A 125 -10.74 -11.95 1.03
CA ARG A 125 -10.92 -13.40 0.88
C ARG A 125 -10.03 -13.95 -0.22
N LYS A 126 -10.06 -13.36 -1.42
CA LYS A 126 -9.20 -13.76 -2.54
C LYS A 126 -7.71 -13.63 -2.21
N ALA A 127 -7.32 -12.55 -1.55
CA ALA A 127 -5.94 -12.35 -1.13
C ALA A 127 -5.47 -13.43 -0.15
N ARG A 128 -6.32 -13.87 0.79
CA ARG A 128 -6.02 -14.98 1.70
C ARG A 128 -5.82 -16.32 0.97
N GLU A 129 -6.56 -16.56 -0.10
CA GLU A 129 -6.40 -17.77 -0.92
C GLU A 129 -5.04 -17.79 -1.64
N VAL A 130 -4.55 -16.66 -2.09
CA VAL A 130 -3.22 -16.54 -2.74
C VAL A 130 -2.09 -16.66 -1.73
N SER A 131 -2.19 -16.03 -0.57
CA SER A 131 -1.25 -16.11 0.58
C SER A 131 0.23 -15.80 0.29
N LEU A 132 0.57 -15.02 -0.73
CA LEU A 132 1.97 -14.66 -1.04
C LEU A 132 2.38 -13.33 -0.43
N SER A 133 1.50 -12.31 -0.50
CA SER A 133 1.70 -11.01 0.12
C SER A 133 0.42 -10.59 0.83
N LYS A 134 0.51 -9.76 1.85
CA LYS A 134 -0.65 -9.20 2.53
C LYS A 134 -1.28 -8.14 1.63
N VAL A 135 -2.59 -8.22 1.41
CA VAL A 135 -3.34 -7.21 0.66
C VAL A 135 -4.32 -6.52 1.60
N PHE A 136 -4.15 -5.23 1.71
CA PHE A 136 -5.05 -4.33 2.41
C PHE A 136 -5.78 -3.47 1.37
N CYS A 137 -6.86 -2.80 1.78
CA CYS A 137 -7.62 -1.93 0.89
C CYS A 137 -7.74 -0.53 1.48
N THR A 138 -7.76 0.48 0.61
CA THR A 138 -8.43 1.73 0.88
C THR A 138 -9.86 1.64 0.36
N GLY A 139 -10.78 2.38 0.97
CA GLY A 139 -12.12 2.57 0.45
C GLY A 139 -12.26 3.91 -0.26
N CYS A 140 -13.33 4.08 -1.06
CA CYS A 140 -13.68 5.40 -1.60
C CYS A 140 -14.12 6.35 -0.50
N ILE A 141 -13.82 7.64 -0.66
CA ILE A 141 -14.43 8.73 0.12
C ILE A 141 -15.88 8.87 -0.30
N THR A 142 -16.11 8.88 -1.63
CA THR A 142 -17.42 9.07 -2.23
C THR A 142 -17.89 7.85 -3.01
N ARG A 143 -19.20 7.66 -3.11
CA ARG A 143 -19.79 6.54 -3.85
C ARG A 143 -19.35 6.57 -5.31
N GLY A 144 -18.89 5.42 -5.79
CA GLY A 144 -18.34 5.27 -7.13
C GLY A 144 -17.11 6.14 -7.43
N ALA A 145 -16.52 6.80 -6.42
CA ALA A 145 -15.47 7.82 -6.59
C ALA A 145 -15.94 8.98 -7.52
N GLU A 146 -17.18 9.46 -7.33
CA GLU A 146 -17.81 10.48 -8.17
C GLU A 146 -17.78 11.89 -7.54
N GLY A 147 -17.31 12.03 -6.30
CA GLY A 147 -17.20 13.31 -5.60
C GLY A 147 -18.51 13.89 -5.05
N ASN A 148 -19.63 13.16 -5.14
CA ASN A 148 -20.98 13.67 -4.85
C ASN A 148 -21.51 13.29 -3.47
N GLU A 149 -21.48 12.02 -3.13
CA GLU A 149 -22.04 11.45 -1.91
C GLU A 149 -20.99 10.65 -1.14
N ILE A 150 -20.84 10.90 0.16
CA ILE A 150 -19.87 10.17 0.99
C ILE A 150 -20.31 8.74 1.23
N CYS A 151 -19.34 7.82 1.28
CA CYS A 151 -19.55 6.43 1.66
C CYS A 151 -19.78 6.26 3.17
N GLU A 152 -20.17 5.05 3.57
CA GLU A 152 -20.24 4.62 4.96
C GLU A 152 -18.82 4.31 5.50
N LEU A 153 -18.02 5.38 5.71
CA LEU A 153 -16.59 5.28 5.98
C LEU A 153 -16.29 4.44 7.23
N GLN A 154 -17.03 4.67 8.31
CA GLN A 154 -16.81 3.93 9.55
C GLN A 154 -17.08 2.44 9.37
N LEU A 155 -18.18 2.08 8.71
CA LEU A 155 -18.51 0.70 8.43
C LEU A 155 -17.42 0.04 7.57
N MET A 156 -16.95 0.72 6.53
CA MET A 156 -15.86 0.21 5.70
C MET A 156 -14.56 0.02 6.48
N ARG A 157 -14.25 0.90 7.46
CA ARG A 157 -13.12 0.74 8.36
C ARG A 157 -13.26 -0.50 9.24
N GLU A 158 -14.44 -0.75 9.80
CA GLU A 158 -14.72 -1.95 10.61
C GLU A 158 -14.50 -3.24 9.80
N PHE A 159 -14.74 -3.18 8.50
CA PHE A 159 -14.47 -4.27 7.56
C PHE A 159 -13.04 -4.29 6.99
N GLY A 160 -12.18 -3.39 7.44
CA GLY A 160 -10.74 -3.45 7.20
C GLY A 160 -10.18 -2.48 6.19
N ALA A 161 -10.91 -1.42 5.80
CA ALA A 161 -10.32 -0.32 5.07
C ALA A 161 -9.28 0.40 5.93
N LEU A 162 -8.08 0.62 5.41
CA LEU A 162 -7.00 1.32 6.12
C LEU A 162 -7.15 2.84 6.08
N GLY A 163 -7.75 3.35 5.02
CA GLY A 163 -7.99 4.76 4.77
C GLY A 163 -8.96 4.95 3.63
N PHE A 164 -9.25 6.20 3.27
CA PHE A 164 -10.26 6.53 2.27
C PHE A 164 -9.71 7.52 1.25
N THR A 165 -9.94 7.23 -0.03
CA THR A 165 -9.49 8.06 -1.14
C THR A 165 -10.37 7.79 -2.37
N ASP A 166 -10.55 8.77 -3.22
CA ASP A 166 -11.17 8.54 -4.53
C ASP A 166 -10.12 8.21 -5.62
N GLY A 167 -8.95 7.73 -5.17
CA GLY A 167 -7.89 7.26 -6.06
C GLY A 167 -7.19 8.39 -6.79
N ASN A 168 -7.31 8.39 -8.12
CA ASN A 168 -6.71 9.40 -8.98
C ASN A 168 -7.64 10.60 -9.22
N LYS A 169 -8.80 10.62 -8.57
CA LYS A 169 -9.74 11.73 -8.66
C LYS A 169 -9.68 12.57 -7.39
N SER A 170 -9.82 13.88 -7.53
CA SER A 170 -9.99 14.75 -6.38
C SER A 170 -11.48 14.89 -6.02
N VAL A 171 -11.79 15.02 -4.73
CA VAL A 171 -13.11 15.43 -4.28
C VAL A 171 -13.15 16.96 -4.31
N SER A 172 -13.51 17.52 -5.48
CA SER A 172 -13.47 18.98 -5.74
C SER A 172 -14.55 19.74 -4.97
N ASN A 173 -15.65 19.07 -4.60
CA ASN A 173 -16.70 19.70 -3.81
C ASN A 173 -16.26 19.88 -2.35
N ALA A 174 -15.87 21.10 -1.99
CA ALA A 174 -15.39 21.42 -0.63
C ALA A 174 -16.41 21.09 0.48
N ARG A 175 -17.71 21.13 0.20
CA ARG A 175 -18.76 20.76 1.16
C ARG A 175 -18.75 19.25 1.43
N VAL A 176 -18.60 18.44 0.38
CA VAL A 176 -18.50 16.99 0.48
C VAL A 176 -17.22 16.61 1.24
N MET A 177 -16.08 17.20 0.87
CA MET A 177 -14.81 16.96 1.56
C MET A 177 -14.87 17.35 3.04
N LYS A 178 -15.44 18.51 3.37
CA LYS A 178 -15.62 18.94 4.78
C LYS A 178 -16.46 17.92 5.57
N ARG A 179 -17.53 17.40 4.97
CA ARG A 179 -18.38 16.37 5.63
C ARG A 179 -17.60 15.06 5.81
N ALA A 180 -16.85 14.62 4.81
CA ALA A 180 -16.03 13.41 4.87
C ALA A 180 -14.96 13.52 5.99
N LEU A 181 -14.25 14.65 6.07
CA LEU A 181 -13.27 14.91 7.12
C LEU A 181 -13.89 14.92 8.53
N ASN A 182 -15.04 15.57 8.68
CA ASN A 182 -15.76 15.60 9.97
C ASN A 182 -16.24 14.21 10.38
N TYR A 183 -16.71 13.41 9.42
CA TYR A 183 -17.13 12.03 9.69
C TYR A 183 -15.92 11.14 10.03
N ALA A 184 -14.84 11.22 9.24
CA ALA A 184 -13.63 10.46 9.49
C ALA A 184 -13.00 10.77 10.86
N LYS A 185 -13.08 12.03 11.31
CA LYS A 185 -12.59 12.44 12.64
C LYS A 185 -13.28 11.70 13.79
N SER A 186 -14.54 11.31 13.65
CA SER A 186 -15.30 10.63 14.73
C SER A 186 -14.76 9.24 15.08
N PHE A 187 -14.01 8.60 14.19
CA PHE A 187 -13.41 7.27 14.37
C PHE A 187 -11.91 7.21 14.02
N ASP A 188 -11.24 8.36 13.98
CA ASP A 188 -9.82 8.50 13.63
C ASP A 188 -9.48 7.87 12.25
N GLY A 189 -10.32 8.18 11.24
CA GLY A 189 -10.19 7.69 9.89
C GLY A 189 -9.20 8.52 9.07
N LEU A 190 -8.31 7.85 8.31
CA LEU A 190 -7.38 8.51 7.42
C LEU A 190 -8.05 8.87 6.10
N ILE A 191 -8.07 10.15 5.74
CA ILE A 191 -8.47 10.64 4.42
C ILE A 191 -7.22 10.94 3.60
N ILE A 192 -7.19 10.45 2.36
CA ILE A 192 -6.10 10.64 1.41
C ILE A 192 -6.69 11.33 0.19
N GLN A 193 -6.27 12.57 -0.09
CA GLN A 193 -6.75 13.35 -1.22
C GLN A 193 -5.69 13.38 -2.33
N HIS A 194 -6.13 13.19 -3.57
CA HIS A 194 -5.36 13.61 -4.73
C HIS A 194 -5.50 15.12 -4.88
N ALA A 195 -4.44 15.84 -4.61
CA ALA A 195 -4.45 17.29 -4.59
C ALA A 195 -4.34 17.84 -6.03
N GLU A 196 -5.48 17.95 -6.69
CA GLU A 196 -5.60 18.47 -8.05
C GLU A 196 -6.93 19.21 -8.18
N GLU A 197 -6.92 20.37 -8.85
CA GLU A 197 -8.13 21.07 -9.28
C GLU A 197 -8.43 20.67 -10.74
N PRO A 198 -9.42 19.81 -10.98
CA PRO A 198 -9.63 19.22 -12.30
C PRO A 198 -9.97 20.25 -13.39
N GLU A 199 -10.68 21.33 -13.05
CA GLU A 199 -11.05 22.36 -14.02
C GLU A 199 -9.82 23.16 -14.49
N LEU A 200 -8.83 23.32 -13.61
CA LEU A 200 -7.62 24.08 -13.90
C LEU A 200 -6.50 23.21 -14.48
N SER A 201 -6.56 21.91 -14.29
CA SER A 201 -5.60 20.96 -14.86
C SER A 201 -6.03 20.41 -16.23
N GLN A 202 -7.28 20.64 -16.61
CA GLN A 202 -7.85 20.12 -17.85
C GLN A 202 -7.08 20.59 -19.09
N GLY A 203 -6.70 19.63 -19.94
CA GLY A 203 -5.99 19.90 -21.17
C GLY A 203 -4.48 20.13 -21.02
N GLY A 204 -3.97 20.12 -19.79
CA GLY A 204 -2.53 20.16 -19.53
C GLY A 204 -1.85 18.82 -19.87
N MET A 205 -0.64 18.88 -20.42
CA MET A 205 0.14 17.72 -20.85
C MET A 205 1.38 17.48 -19.98
N VAL A 206 1.92 18.55 -19.41
CA VAL A 206 3.12 18.55 -18.56
C VAL A 206 2.99 19.67 -17.54
N ASN A 207 3.78 19.65 -16.47
CA ASN A 207 3.83 20.78 -15.56
C ASN A 207 4.31 22.04 -16.27
N GLU A 208 3.73 23.21 -15.96
CA GLU A 208 4.16 24.48 -16.55
C GLU A 208 5.62 24.78 -16.15
N GLY A 209 6.36 25.39 -17.07
CA GLY A 209 7.75 25.76 -16.85
C GLY A 209 8.50 25.93 -18.18
N GLU A 210 9.81 26.15 -18.09
CA GLU A 210 10.66 26.35 -19.25
C GLU A 210 10.59 25.18 -20.25
N PHE A 211 10.54 23.94 -19.74
CA PHE A 211 10.43 22.75 -20.58
C PHE A 211 9.12 22.72 -21.39
N ALA A 212 7.98 22.97 -20.73
CA ALA A 212 6.69 23.03 -21.41
C ALA A 212 6.68 24.10 -22.51
N THR A 213 7.18 25.29 -22.20
CA THR A 213 7.28 26.40 -23.14
C THR A 213 8.19 26.06 -24.33
N ARG A 214 9.35 25.48 -24.10
CA ARG A 214 10.30 25.09 -25.19
C ARG A 214 9.74 24.02 -26.12
N MET A 215 8.95 23.09 -25.54
CA MET A 215 8.35 22.00 -26.31
C MET A 215 7.00 22.37 -26.94
N GLY A 216 6.48 23.57 -26.66
CA GLY A 216 5.15 24.01 -27.14
C GLY A 216 3.98 23.18 -26.55
N LEU A 217 4.18 22.63 -25.34
CA LEU A 217 3.17 21.81 -24.67
C LEU A 217 2.33 22.67 -23.71
N THR A 218 1.06 22.30 -23.56
CA THR A 218 0.17 22.94 -22.60
C THR A 218 0.60 22.60 -21.17
N GLY A 219 0.96 23.61 -20.38
CA GLY A 219 1.36 23.46 -19.00
C GLY A 219 0.20 23.28 -18.06
N ILE A 220 0.39 22.53 -16.98
CA ILE A 220 -0.48 22.45 -15.80
C ILE A 220 0.14 23.31 -14.72
N CYS A 221 -0.58 24.28 -14.18
CA CYS A 221 -0.04 25.15 -13.14
C CYS A 221 0.21 24.36 -11.84
N LEU A 222 1.42 24.42 -11.32
CA LEU A 222 1.84 23.70 -10.12
C LEU A 222 1.12 24.15 -8.84
N LEU A 223 0.51 25.33 -8.84
CA LEU A 223 -0.29 25.80 -7.70
C LEU A 223 -1.59 25.01 -7.51
N TYR A 224 -2.05 24.30 -8.53
CA TYR A 224 -3.31 23.57 -8.54
C TYR A 224 -3.15 22.06 -8.60
N THR A 225 -1.91 21.59 -8.56
CA THR A 225 -1.58 20.18 -8.54
C THR A 225 -0.60 19.89 -7.40
N SER A 226 -0.53 18.63 -6.99
CA SER A 226 0.49 18.19 -6.04
C SER A 226 1.83 18.07 -6.78
N PRO A 227 2.85 18.86 -6.46
CA PRO A 227 4.14 18.76 -7.14
C PRO A 227 4.77 17.39 -6.88
N SER A 228 5.32 16.79 -7.93
CA SER A 228 6.18 15.62 -7.77
C SER A 228 7.49 16.04 -7.09
N PRO A 229 8.14 15.18 -6.29
CA PRO A 229 9.47 15.45 -5.77
C PRO A 229 10.50 15.80 -6.85
N ARG A 230 10.28 15.38 -8.11
CA ARG A 230 11.13 15.72 -9.25
C ARG A 230 10.90 17.13 -9.79
N ASP A 231 9.76 17.73 -9.49
CA ASP A 231 9.40 19.08 -9.95
C ASP A 231 10.03 20.19 -9.08
N THR A 232 10.63 19.82 -7.96
CA THR A 232 11.30 20.74 -7.03
C THR A 232 12.82 20.82 -7.25
N GLU A 233 13.38 20.05 -8.18
CA GLU A 233 14.81 20.06 -8.55
C GLU A 233 15.03 20.94 -9.78
N VAL A 234 14.69 22.24 -9.67
CA VAL A 234 15.05 23.25 -10.67
C VAL A 234 15.80 24.39 -10.01
#